data_1959f84913a19171d435f6fbda07e3dd
#
_entry.id   1959f84913a19171d435f6fbda07e3dd
#
_cell.length_a   1.000
_cell.length_b   1.000
_cell.length_c   1.000
_cell.angle_alpha   90.00
_cell.angle_beta   90.00
_cell.angle_gamma   90.00
#
_symmetry.space_group_name_H-M   'P 1'
#
loop_
_entity.id
_entity.type
_entity.pdbx_description
1 polymer ?
#
loop_
_entity_poly.entity_id
_entity_poly.type
_entity_poly.pdbx_seq_one_letter_code
_entity_poly.pdbx_strand_id
1 'polypeptide(L)'
;NYLAYPDLEPPFLCLVVSGGHTLIVDVQNYTKFRILGTTRDDAAGECFDKIARVIGMPYPGGAALDKAAQSGDETKYPMPHTKLSGNPLDMSFSGLKTAALNLIHTHEQRGEALDIPSLCASFSKAVSDMLVPRTMQALKETGYQTLAIAGGVAANSRIRGEFMRETQRLGVRLCMPPLSLCGDNGAMIGAQGYYEYLAGKRAGQDLNAYATMSLENG
;
A
#
# COMPACT_ATOMS: atom_id res chain seq x y z
N ASN A 1 10.24 -8.03 -3.24
CA ASN A 1 11.46 -7.22 -3.21
C ASN A 1 12.73 -8.07 -3.29
N TYR A 2 12.85 -9.17 -2.57
CA TYR A 2 14.04 -10.05 -2.63
C TYR A 2 14.31 -10.63 -4.04
N LEU A 3 13.28 -10.83 -4.85
CA LEU A 3 13.44 -11.25 -6.25
C LEU A 3 13.98 -10.13 -7.15
N ALA A 4 13.59 -8.88 -6.88
CA ALA A 4 14.01 -7.72 -7.67
C ALA A 4 15.35 -7.13 -7.22
N TYR A 5 15.70 -7.32 -5.96
CA TYR A 5 16.88 -6.78 -5.30
C TYR A 5 17.60 -7.89 -4.53
N PRO A 6 18.44 -8.70 -5.19
CA PRO A 6 19.17 -9.80 -4.55
C PRO A 6 20.12 -9.37 -3.45
N ASP A 7 20.51 -8.08 -3.45
CA ASP A 7 21.37 -7.44 -2.47
C ASP A 7 20.60 -6.73 -1.34
N LEU A 8 19.28 -6.90 -1.28
CA LEU A 8 18.46 -6.38 -0.20
C LEU A 8 18.58 -7.26 1.04
N GLU A 9 19.23 -6.74 2.06
CA GLU A 9 19.44 -7.43 3.33
C GLU A 9 18.74 -6.69 4.48
N PRO A 10 18.14 -7.41 5.44
CA PRO A 10 17.62 -6.80 6.66
C PRO A 10 18.78 -6.26 7.56
N PRO A 11 18.53 -5.26 8.43
CA PRO A 11 17.22 -4.69 8.69
C PRO A 11 16.84 -3.57 7.72
N PHE A 12 15.53 -3.43 7.45
CA PHE A 12 14.98 -2.33 6.66
C PHE A 12 13.48 -2.09 6.99
N LEU A 13 12.95 -0.92 6.61
CA LEU A 13 11.53 -0.65 6.70
C LEU A 13 10.81 -1.16 5.45
N CYS A 14 9.63 -1.76 5.61
CA CYS A 14 8.80 -2.19 4.49
C CYS A 14 7.37 -1.64 4.63
N LEU A 15 6.87 -0.96 3.58
CA LEU A 15 5.45 -0.69 3.42
C LEU A 15 4.83 -1.82 2.58
N VAL A 16 3.95 -2.59 3.18
CA VAL A 16 3.11 -3.57 2.49
C VAL A 16 1.77 -2.93 2.18
N VAL A 17 1.44 -2.76 0.89
CA VAL A 17 0.22 -2.07 0.46
C VAL A 17 -0.43 -2.81 -0.71
N SER A 18 -1.59 -3.45 -0.42
CA SER A 18 -2.29 -4.33 -1.36
C SER A 18 -3.82 -4.19 -1.23
N GLY A 19 -4.56 -5.03 -1.92
CA GLY A 19 -6.02 -5.15 -1.79
C GLY A 19 -6.47 -5.62 -0.42
N GLY A 20 -5.66 -6.43 0.28
CA GLY A 20 -6.01 -6.99 1.59
C GLY A 20 -5.23 -6.40 2.77
N HIS A 21 -4.10 -5.77 2.54
CA HIS A 21 -3.21 -5.32 3.62
C HIS A 21 -2.66 -3.92 3.38
N THR A 22 -2.52 -3.17 4.48
CA THR A 22 -1.79 -1.91 4.51
C THR A 22 -1.05 -1.83 5.84
N LEU A 23 0.25 -2.15 5.81
CA LEU A 23 1.10 -2.33 6.99
C LEU A 23 2.43 -1.61 6.81
N ILE A 24 2.92 -0.97 7.88
CA ILE A 24 4.30 -0.51 7.98
C ILE A 24 5.04 -1.52 8.87
N VAL A 25 6.05 -2.17 8.31
CA VAL A 25 6.72 -3.32 8.91
C VAL A 25 8.21 -3.04 9.09
N ASP A 26 8.69 -3.25 10.29
CA ASP A 26 10.10 -3.35 10.62
C ASP A 26 10.57 -4.78 10.30
N VAL A 27 11.36 -4.91 9.25
CA VAL A 27 11.96 -6.18 8.83
C VAL A 27 13.30 -6.33 9.53
N GLN A 28 13.32 -7.02 10.68
CA GLN A 28 14.49 -7.15 11.56
C GLN A 28 15.49 -8.18 11.03
N ASN A 29 14.98 -9.27 10.48
CA ASN A 29 15.74 -10.25 9.70
C ASN A 29 14.80 -10.94 8.69
N TYR A 30 15.28 -11.94 7.95
CA TYR A 30 14.52 -12.60 6.88
C TYR A 30 13.25 -13.33 7.34
N THR A 31 13.13 -13.61 8.64
CA THR A 31 12.02 -14.36 9.24
C THR A 31 11.44 -13.72 10.50
N LYS A 32 11.87 -12.49 10.83
CA LYS A 32 11.36 -11.76 12.00
C LYS A 32 10.91 -10.37 11.61
N PHE A 33 9.64 -10.13 11.85
CA PHE A 33 8.92 -8.92 11.46
C PHE A 33 8.25 -8.29 12.68
N ARG A 34 8.13 -6.98 12.68
CA ARG A 34 7.35 -6.24 13.67
C ARG A 34 6.47 -5.20 12.97
N ILE A 35 5.19 -5.20 13.26
CA ILE A 35 4.24 -4.24 12.71
C ILE A 35 4.36 -2.94 13.50
N LEU A 36 4.72 -1.85 12.82
CA LEU A 36 4.82 -0.51 13.40
C LEU A 36 3.53 0.30 13.26
N GLY A 37 2.81 0.08 12.18
CA GLY A 37 1.53 0.73 11.89
C GLY A 37 0.70 -0.11 10.94
N THR A 38 -0.62 0.01 11.04
CA THR A 38 -1.57 -0.76 10.23
C THR A 38 -2.77 0.10 9.84
N THR A 39 -3.51 -0.31 8.81
CA THR A 39 -4.84 0.26 8.63
C THR A 39 -5.79 -0.25 9.72
N ARG A 40 -6.66 0.63 10.21
CA ARG A 40 -7.68 0.30 11.21
C ARG A 40 -9.02 -0.13 10.61
N ASP A 41 -9.11 -0.06 9.28
CA ASP A 41 -10.33 -0.35 8.54
C ASP A 41 -9.98 -0.95 7.16
N ASP A 42 -10.50 -0.40 6.07
CA ASP A 42 -10.24 -0.90 4.72
C ASP A 42 -8.73 -0.83 4.37
N ALA A 43 -8.24 -1.79 3.61
CA ALA A 43 -6.93 -1.66 2.97
C ALA A 43 -6.97 -0.62 1.84
N ALA A 44 -5.82 0.02 1.56
CA ALA A 44 -5.73 1.04 0.52
C ALA A 44 -6.16 0.51 -0.86
N GLY A 45 -5.74 -0.69 -1.23
CA GLY A 45 -6.12 -1.30 -2.51
C GLY A 45 -7.60 -1.64 -2.60
N GLU A 46 -8.19 -2.11 -1.51
CA GLU A 46 -9.65 -2.34 -1.43
C GLU A 46 -10.43 -1.05 -1.68
N CYS A 47 -9.94 0.08 -1.16
CA CYS A 47 -10.58 1.37 -1.41
C CYS A 47 -10.48 1.78 -2.89
N PHE A 48 -9.33 1.59 -3.54
CA PHE A 48 -9.19 1.81 -4.98
C PHE A 48 -10.18 0.96 -5.78
N ASP A 49 -10.29 -0.32 -5.48
CA ASP A 49 -11.17 -1.25 -6.18
C ASP A 49 -12.66 -0.89 -5.96
N LYS A 50 -13.04 -0.49 -4.75
CA LYS A 50 -14.41 -0.07 -4.44
C LYS A 50 -14.82 1.19 -5.20
N ILE A 51 -13.95 2.20 -5.26
CA ILE A 51 -14.21 3.43 -6.02
C ILE A 51 -14.26 3.14 -7.52
N ALA A 52 -13.27 2.40 -8.03
CA ALA A 52 -13.23 2.00 -9.45
C ALA A 52 -14.50 1.27 -9.88
N ARG A 53 -15.01 0.36 -9.06
CA ARG A 53 -16.27 -0.37 -9.32
C ARG A 53 -17.47 0.58 -9.45
N VAL A 54 -17.61 1.54 -8.53
CA VAL A 54 -18.75 2.46 -8.51
C VAL A 54 -18.76 3.37 -9.73
N ILE A 55 -17.59 3.78 -10.23
CA ILE A 55 -17.48 4.59 -11.47
C ILE A 55 -17.41 3.73 -12.75
N GLY A 56 -17.74 2.43 -12.66
CA GLY A 56 -17.88 1.55 -13.82
C GLY A 56 -16.57 1.03 -14.41
N MET A 57 -15.46 1.08 -13.68
CA MET A 57 -14.16 0.54 -14.13
C MET A 57 -14.07 -0.99 -13.93
N PRO A 58 -13.22 -1.69 -14.73
CA PRO A 58 -13.04 -3.14 -14.60
C PRO A 58 -12.35 -3.51 -13.27
N TYR A 59 -12.48 -4.77 -12.84
CA TYR A 59 -11.80 -5.34 -11.69
C TYR A 59 -10.58 -6.18 -12.15
N PRO A 60 -9.41 -6.05 -11.47
CA PRO A 60 -9.08 -5.11 -10.38
C PRO A 60 -8.98 -3.67 -10.89
N GLY A 61 -9.55 -2.72 -10.12
CA GLY A 61 -9.76 -1.36 -10.57
C GLY A 61 -8.53 -0.45 -10.47
N GLY A 62 -7.54 -0.81 -9.65
CA GLY A 62 -6.41 0.05 -9.32
C GLY A 62 -5.65 0.58 -10.54
N ALA A 63 -5.36 -0.28 -11.53
CA ALA A 63 -4.63 0.12 -12.74
C ALA A 63 -5.44 1.06 -13.66
N ALA A 64 -6.75 0.80 -13.80
CA ALA A 64 -7.63 1.65 -14.61
C ALA A 64 -7.81 3.03 -13.96
N LEU A 65 -7.97 3.06 -12.63
CA LEU A 65 -8.07 4.29 -11.85
C LEU A 65 -6.77 5.10 -11.93
N ASP A 66 -5.61 4.46 -11.78
CA ASP A 66 -4.29 5.11 -11.90
C ASP A 66 -4.10 5.73 -13.29
N LYS A 67 -4.47 4.99 -14.35
CA LYS A 67 -4.41 5.50 -15.73
C LYS A 67 -5.32 6.72 -15.94
N ALA A 68 -6.54 6.68 -15.43
CA ALA A 68 -7.46 7.80 -15.52
C ALA A 68 -6.95 9.03 -14.74
N ALA A 69 -6.36 8.82 -13.56
CA ALA A 69 -5.82 9.87 -12.71
C ALA A 69 -4.74 10.72 -13.39
N GLN A 70 -3.99 10.16 -14.34
CA GLN A 70 -2.88 10.86 -15.02
C GLN A 70 -3.31 12.09 -15.83
N SER A 71 -4.57 12.17 -16.24
CA SER A 71 -5.13 13.31 -16.98
C SER A 71 -6.03 14.23 -16.13
N GLY A 72 -6.18 13.93 -14.84
CA GLY A 72 -7.05 14.64 -13.94
C GLY A 72 -6.38 15.72 -13.11
N ASP A 73 -7.16 16.67 -12.62
CA ASP A 73 -6.75 17.67 -11.63
C ASP A 73 -6.93 17.12 -10.20
N GLU A 74 -5.83 16.86 -9.52
CA GLU A 74 -5.81 16.31 -8.16
C GLU A 74 -6.36 17.26 -7.08
N THR A 75 -6.59 18.54 -7.41
CA THR A 75 -7.10 19.56 -6.49
C THR A 75 -8.61 19.78 -6.60
N LYS A 76 -9.23 19.25 -7.66
CA LYS A 76 -10.64 19.54 -8.01
C LYS A 76 -11.63 19.00 -6.97
N TYR A 77 -11.36 17.84 -6.40
CA TYR A 77 -12.24 17.19 -5.42
C TYR A 77 -11.50 16.97 -4.08
N PRO A 78 -11.51 17.97 -3.17
CA PRO A 78 -10.82 17.84 -1.88
C PRO A 78 -11.34 16.65 -1.08
N MET A 79 -10.43 15.80 -0.62
CA MET A 79 -10.74 14.65 0.24
C MET A 79 -10.41 14.95 1.69
N PRO A 80 -11.16 14.37 2.65
CA PRO A 80 -10.93 14.64 4.06
C PRO A 80 -9.60 14.03 4.54
N HIS A 81 -8.95 14.72 5.46
CA HIS A 81 -7.82 14.17 6.20
C HIS A 81 -8.31 13.51 7.49
N THR A 82 -8.13 12.20 7.60
CA THR A 82 -8.52 11.46 8.80
C THR A 82 -7.49 11.68 9.90
N LYS A 83 -7.94 12.21 11.04
CA LYS A 83 -7.15 12.26 12.28
C LYS A 83 -7.43 11.01 13.09
N LEU A 84 -6.40 10.23 13.38
CA LEU A 84 -6.48 9.04 14.23
C LEU A 84 -5.91 9.36 15.62
N SER A 85 -6.55 8.81 16.67
CA SER A 85 -5.99 8.77 18.01
C SER A 85 -5.16 7.50 18.21
N GLY A 86 -4.21 7.50 19.13
CA GLY A 86 -3.37 6.34 19.45
C GLY A 86 -2.09 6.30 18.63
N ASN A 87 -1.78 5.16 17.96
CA ASN A 87 -0.53 5.02 17.22
C ASN A 87 -0.49 5.98 16.01
N PRO A 88 0.49 6.91 15.93
CA PRO A 88 0.57 7.90 14.85
C PRO A 88 0.90 7.29 13.48
N LEU A 89 1.40 6.05 13.46
CA LEU A 89 1.71 5.33 12.23
C LEU A 89 0.52 4.56 11.65
N ASP A 90 -0.60 4.47 12.40
CA ASP A 90 -1.81 3.83 11.90
C ASP A 90 -2.49 4.66 10.81
N MET A 91 -3.20 3.98 9.95
CA MET A 91 -3.90 4.51 8.78
C MET A 91 -5.39 4.21 8.83
N SER A 92 -6.20 4.95 8.06
CA SER A 92 -7.64 4.70 7.88
C SER A 92 -8.07 5.21 6.52
N PHE A 93 -8.77 4.40 5.77
CA PHE A 93 -9.21 4.70 4.41
C PHE A 93 -10.74 4.72 4.26
N SER A 94 -11.49 4.24 5.27
CA SER A 94 -12.95 4.19 5.23
C SER A 94 -13.57 5.58 5.08
N GLY A 95 -13.00 6.61 5.71
CA GLY A 95 -13.42 8.00 5.57
C GLY A 95 -13.20 8.55 4.17
N LEU A 96 -12.07 8.25 3.54
CA LEU A 96 -11.77 8.63 2.16
C LEU A 96 -12.73 7.95 1.18
N LYS A 97 -12.96 6.64 1.35
CA LYS A 97 -13.93 5.88 0.57
C LYS A 97 -15.33 6.50 0.67
N THR A 98 -15.81 6.77 1.87
CA THR A 98 -17.13 7.34 2.10
C THR A 98 -17.27 8.72 1.47
N ALA A 99 -16.25 9.57 1.59
CA ALA A 99 -16.25 10.90 0.97
C ALA A 99 -16.34 10.82 -0.56
N ALA A 100 -15.56 9.95 -1.19
CA ALA A 100 -15.58 9.75 -2.63
C ALA A 100 -16.95 9.19 -3.09
N LEU A 101 -17.52 8.21 -2.38
CA LEU A 101 -18.85 7.67 -2.70
C LEU A 101 -19.94 8.73 -2.58
N ASN A 102 -19.91 9.54 -1.52
CA ASN A 102 -20.88 10.63 -1.35
C ASN A 102 -20.76 11.67 -2.46
N LEU A 103 -19.55 11.98 -2.90
CA LEU A 103 -19.31 12.89 -4.03
C LEU A 103 -19.92 12.33 -5.32
N ILE A 104 -19.69 11.05 -5.63
CA ILE A 104 -20.25 10.38 -6.81
C ILE A 104 -21.78 10.44 -6.77
N HIS A 105 -22.39 10.00 -5.68
CA HIS A 105 -23.86 10.00 -5.53
C HIS A 105 -24.46 11.41 -5.59
N THR A 106 -23.77 12.42 -5.06
CA THR A 106 -24.24 13.81 -5.13
C THR A 106 -24.31 14.29 -6.58
N HIS A 107 -23.30 13.99 -7.40
CA HIS A 107 -23.31 14.34 -8.82
C HIS A 107 -24.40 13.60 -9.60
N GLU A 108 -24.56 12.30 -9.33
CA GLU A 108 -25.63 11.49 -9.92
C GLU A 108 -27.02 12.05 -9.60
N GLN A 109 -27.29 12.36 -8.32
CA GLN A 109 -28.58 12.91 -7.89
C GLN A 109 -28.91 14.27 -8.49
N ARG A 110 -27.86 15.09 -8.77
CA ARG A 110 -28.03 16.41 -9.40
C ARG A 110 -28.05 16.35 -10.93
N GLY A 111 -27.79 15.18 -11.51
CA GLY A 111 -27.62 15.04 -12.96
C GLY A 111 -26.41 15.80 -13.50
N GLU A 112 -25.43 16.07 -12.65
CA GLU A 112 -24.19 16.77 -13.00
C GLU A 112 -23.14 15.78 -13.49
N ALA A 113 -22.43 16.11 -14.57
CA ALA A 113 -21.33 15.28 -15.05
C ALA A 113 -20.17 15.29 -14.03
N LEU A 114 -19.75 14.10 -13.62
CA LEU A 114 -18.57 13.92 -12.76
C LEU A 114 -17.31 13.83 -13.63
N ASP A 115 -16.30 14.64 -13.30
CA ASP A 115 -14.99 14.54 -13.93
C ASP A 115 -14.22 13.36 -13.33
N ILE A 116 -14.39 12.20 -13.95
CA ILE A 116 -13.79 10.94 -13.50
C ILE A 116 -12.26 11.00 -13.38
N PRO A 117 -11.50 11.54 -14.37
CA PRO A 117 -10.06 11.71 -14.24
C PRO A 117 -9.67 12.50 -12.99
N SER A 118 -10.32 13.62 -12.72
CA SER A 118 -10.02 14.45 -11.56
C SER A 118 -10.42 13.80 -10.24
N LEU A 119 -11.53 13.04 -10.21
CA LEU A 119 -11.87 12.22 -9.04
C LEU A 119 -10.77 11.20 -8.75
N CYS A 120 -10.31 10.48 -9.77
CA CYS A 120 -9.24 9.48 -9.65
C CYS A 120 -7.93 10.12 -9.16
N ALA A 121 -7.57 11.29 -9.68
CA ALA A 121 -6.38 12.02 -9.27
C ALA A 121 -6.46 12.48 -7.81
N SER A 122 -7.58 13.12 -7.42
CA SER A 122 -7.81 13.61 -6.06
C SER A 122 -7.84 12.46 -5.05
N PHE A 123 -8.46 11.33 -5.40
CA PHE A 123 -8.50 10.14 -4.55
C PHE A 123 -7.12 9.50 -4.38
N SER A 124 -6.36 9.34 -5.49
CA SER A 124 -4.98 8.83 -5.44
C SER A 124 -4.06 9.71 -4.60
N LYS A 125 -4.23 11.05 -4.72
CA LYS A 125 -3.53 12.00 -3.86
C LYS A 125 -3.85 11.78 -2.39
N ALA A 126 -5.13 11.67 -2.02
CA ALA A 126 -5.53 11.50 -0.64
C ALA A 126 -5.00 10.18 -0.03
N VAL A 127 -4.98 9.09 -0.80
CA VAL A 127 -4.37 7.83 -0.37
C VAL A 127 -2.86 7.99 -0.19
N SER A 128 -2.17 8.68 -1.11
CA SER A 128 -0.74 8.97 -0.99
C SER A 128 -0.43 9.83 0.23
N ASP A 129 -1.24 10.87 0.49
CA ASP A 129 -1.10 11.76 1.67
C ASP A 129 -1.32 11.00 3.00
N MET A 130 -2.00 9.86 2.98
CA MET A 130 -2.14 8.97 4.13
C MET A 130 -0.91 8.07 4.30
N LEU A 131 -0.43 7.45 3.22
CA LEU A 131 0.65 6.45 3.23
C LEU A 131 2.03 7.07 3.45
N VAL A 132 2.38 8.07 2.63
CA VAL A 132 3.75 8.58 2.53
C VAL A 132 4.23 9.21 3.84
N PRO A 133 3.52 10.17 4.46
CA PRO A 133 4.01 10.81 5.68
C PRO A 133 4.23 9.81 6.83
N ARG A 134 3.36 8.83 7.00
CA ARG A 134 3.45 7.82 8.07
C ARG A 134 4.62 6.86 7.85
N THR A 135 4.82 6.43 6.61
CA THR A 135 5.96 5.58 6.25
C THR A 135 7.28 6.33 6.44
N MET A 136 7.35 7.60 6.02
CA MET A 136 8.55 8.41 6.21
C MET A 136 8.80 8.75 7.69
N GLN A 137 7.74 8.91 8.50
CA GLN A 137 7.86 9.03 9.94
C GLN A 137 8.46 7.76 10.56
N ALA A 138 7.92 6.58 10.22
CA ALA A 138 8.45 5.29 10.68
C ALA A 138 9.92 5.10 10.27
N LEU A 139 10.27 5.50 9.04
CA LEU A 139 11.65 5.44 8.56
C LEU A 139 12.59 6.32 9.40
N LYS A 140 12.14 7.51 9.76
CA LYS A 140 12.89 8.41 10.64
C LYS A 140 13.04 7.84 12.05
N GLU A 141 11.98 7.25 12.61
CA GLU A 141 11.97 6.67 13.94
C GLU A 141 12.86 5.42 14.06
N THR A 142 12.90 4.59 13.01
CA THR A 142 13.78 3.41 12.95
C THR A 142 15.23 3.73 12.62
N GLY A 143 15.50 4.86 11.95
CA GLY A 143 16.82 5.25 11.48
C GLY A 143 17.36 4.41 10.31
N TYR A 144 16.51 3.57 9.69
CA TYR A 144 16.92 2.73 8.56
C TYR A 144 17.22 3.56 7.31
N GLN A 145 18.21 3.11 6.54
CA GLN A 145 18.63 3.75 5.29
C GLN A 145 18.03 3.07 4.04
N THR A 146 17.15 2.09 4.25
CA THR A 146 16.48 1.36 3.17
C THR A 146 14.98 1.27 3.46
N LEU A 147 14.18 1.67 2.46
CA LEU A 147 12.74 1.50 2.41
C LEU A 147 12.38 0.54 1.29
N ALA A 148 11.66 -0.52 1.60
CA ALA A 148 11.03 -1.40 0.61
C ALA A 148 9.54 -1.11 0.53
N ILE A 149 8.94 -1.22 -0.67
CA ILE A 149 7.49 -1.15 -0.86
C ILE A 149 7.05 -2.42 -1.58
N ALA A 150 5.99 -3.05 -1.09
CA ALA A 150 5.47 -4.31 -1.61
C ALA A 150 3.95 -4.30 -1.74
N GLY A 151 3.42 -5.14 -2.63
CA GLY A 151 1.99 -5.30 -2.90
C GLY A 151 1.49 -4.55 -4.12
N GLY A 152 0.27 -4.88 -4.58
CA GLY A 152 -0.27 -4.39 -5.86
C GLY A 152 -0.42 -2.87 -5.95
N VAL A 153 -0.68 -2.19 -4.83
CA VAL A 153 -0.78 -0.71 -4.80
C VAL A 153 0.57 -0.03 -5.00
N ALA A 154 1.70 -0.75 -4.78
CA ALA A 154 3.03 -0.27 -5.14
C ALA A 154 3.18 0.01 -6.65
N ALA A 155 2.27 -0.48 -7.48
CA ALA A 155 2.22 -0.17 -8.91
C ALA A 155 1.63 1.21 -9.24
N ASN A 156 0.90 1.83 -8.30
CA ASN A 156 0.26 3.14 -8.52
C ASN A 156 1.31 4.21 -8.78
N SER A 157 1.18 4.92 -9.91
CA SER A 157 2.16 5.87 -10.41
C SER A 157 2.38 7.06 -9.47
N ARG A 158 1.29 7.58 -8.87
CA ARG A 158 1.35 8.68 -7.90
C ARG A 158 2.13 8.27 -6.66
N ILE A 159 1.78 7.15 -6.05
CA ILE A 159 2.40 6.64 -4.82
C ILE A 159 3.89 6.38 -5.07
N ARG A 160 4.24 5.75 -6.19
CA ARG A 160 5.64 5.55 -6.60
C ARG A 160 6.41 6.86 -6.70
N GLY A 161 5.84 7.84 -7.41
CA GLY A 161 6.46 9.15 -7.60
C GLY A 161 6.73 9.89 -6.28
N GLU A 162 5.78 9.84 -5.36
CA GLU A 162 5.92 10.47 -4.05
C GLU A 162 7.03 9.80 -3.21
N PHE A 163 7.07 8.47 -3.14
CA PHE A 163 8.12 7.77 -2.42
C PHE A 163 9.51 7.99 -3.06
N MET A 164 9.60 7.99 -4.39
CA MET A 164 10.86 8.32 -5.08
C MET A 164 11.36 9.70 -4.71
N ARG A 165 10.48 10.71 -4.72
CA ARG A 165 10.84 12.08 -4.36
C ARG A 165 11.29 12.20 -2.90
N GLU A 166 10.53 11.64 -1.96
CA GLU A 166 10.84 11.75 -0.53
C GLU A 166 12.11 10.97 -0.15
N THR A 167 12.30 9.76 -0.68
CA THR A 167 13.52 8.99 -0.40
C THR A 167 14.76 9.62 -1.03
N GLN A 168 14.65 10.17 -2.24
CA GLN A 168 15.75 10.92 -2.87
C GLN A 168 16.15 12.12 -2.04
N ARG A 169 15.16 12.89 -1.53
CA ARG A 169 15.41 14.07 -0.67
C ARG A 169 16.16 13.71 0.62
N LEU A 170 15.95 12.50 1.15
CA LEU A 170 16.57 12.04 2.38
C LEU A 170 17.84 11.19 2.17
N GLY A 171 18.21 10.87 0.92
CA GLY A 171 19.34 9.99 0.62
C GLY A 171 19.11 8.54 1.03
N VAL A 172 17.84 8.09 1.10
CA VAL A 172 17.43 6.74 1.49
C VAL A 172 17.32 5.85 0.26
N ARG A 173 17.83 4.63 0.35
CA ARG A 173 17.65 3.62 -0.68
C ARG A 173 16.19 3.19 -0.76
N LEU A 174 15.57 3.29 -1.95
CA LEU A 174 14.21 2.82 -2.21
C LEU A 174 14.24 1.53 -3.04
N CYS A 175 13.58 0.49 -2.52
CA CYS A 175 13.37 -0.79 -3.19
C CYS A 175 11.88 -0.94 -3.53
N MET A 176 11.50 -0.69 -4.79
CA MET A 176 10.16 -0.94 -5.31
C MET A 176 10.27 -1.92 -6.48
N PRO A 177 9.57 -3.05 -6.44
CA PRO A 177 9.68 -4.05 -7.51
C PRO A 177 9.17 -3.49 -8.84
N PRO A 178 9.61 -4.04 -9.98
CA PRO A 178 9.01 -3.75 -11.27
C PRO A 178 7.53 -4.15 -11.26
N LEU A 179 6.73 -3.54 -12.13
CA LEU A 179 5.26 -3.73 -12.14
C LEU A 179 4.84 -5.20 -12.24
N SER A 180 5.63 -6.01 -12.97
CA SER A 180 5.40 -7.46 -13.13
C SER A 180 5.52 -8.27 -11.83
N LEU A 181 6.18 -7.72 -10.80
CA LEU A 181 6.38 -8.38 -9.50
C LEU A 181 5.58 -7.71 -8.37
N CYS A 182 4.73 -6.72 -8.67
CA CYS A 182 3.86 -6.09 -7.67
C CYS A 182 2.65 -6.97 -7.27
N GLY A 183 2.17 -7.81 -8.20
CA GLY A 183 1.07 -8.75 -7.93
C GLY A 183 1.54 -10.04 -7.27
N ASP A 184 0.56 -10.80 -6.76
CA ASP A 184 0.82 -12.10 -6.15
C ASP A 184 1.43 -13.08 -7.17
N ASN A 185 2.45 -13.82 -6.74
CA ASN A 185 3.13 -14.80 -7.57
C ASN A 185 3.79 -15.89 -6.71
N GLY A 186 3.96 -17.10 -7.29
CA GLY A 186 4.56 -18.22 -6.56
C GLY A 186 6.04 -18.02 -6.21
N ALA A 187 6.77 -17.21 -6.98
CA ALA A 187 8.20 -17.00 -6.75
C ALA A 187 8.47 -16.22 -5.45
N MET A 188 7.60 -15.26 -5.07
CA MET A 188 7.73 -14.55 -3.79
C MET A 188 7.52 -15.47 -2.58
N ILE A 189 6.63 -16.46 -2.71
CA ILE A 189 6.41 -17.46 -1.66
C ILE A 189 7.62 -18.39 -1.57
N GLY A 190 8.16 -18.81 -2.72
CA GLY A 190 9.39 -19.60 -2.77
C GLY A 190 10.60 -18.89 -2.16
N ALA A 191 10.75 -17.58 -2.41
CA ALA A 191 11.80 -16.78 -1.82
C ALA A 191 11.69 -16.73 -0.29
N GLN A 192 10.50 -16.47 0.25
CA GLN A 192 10.28 -16.48 1.71
C GLN A 192 10.50 -17.88 2.29
N GLY A 193 9.96 -18.92 1.64
CA GLY A 193 10.16 -20.31 2.04
C GLY A 193 11.63 -20.72 2.10
N TYR A 194 12.48 -20.20 1.22
CA TYR A 194 13.91 -20.41 1.24
C TYR A 194 14.57 -19.83 2.51
N TYR A 195 14.22 -18.60 2.90
CA TYR A 195 14.74 -17.99 4.12
C TYR A 195 14.24 -18.69 5.38
N GLU A 196 12.98 -19.12 5.42
CA GLU A 196 12.44 -19.93 6.52
C GLU A 196 13.17 -21.28 6.62
N TYR A 197 13.47 -21.89 5.45
CA TYR A 197 14.26 -23.12 5.40
C TYR A 197 15.66 -22.93 5.97
N LEU A 198 16.38 -21.85 5.60
CA LEU A 198 17.70 -21.53 6.14
C LEU A 198 17.67 -21.26 7.66
N ALA A 199 16.58 -20.64 8.14
CA ALA A 199 16.36 -20.41 9.57
C ALA A 199 16.02 -21.69 10.37
N GLY A 200 15.96 -22.85 9.70
CA GLY A 200 15.66 -24.13 10.34
C GLY A 200 14.18 -24.40 10.57
N LYS A 201 13.28 -23.51 10.12
CA LYS A 201 11.84 -23.74 10.26
C LYS A 201 11.37 -24.87 9.35
N ARG A 202 10.67 -25.83 9.94
CA ARG A 202 10.10 -27.00 9.26
C ARG A 202 8.72 -27.28 9.83
N ALA A 203 7.77 -27.50 8.94
CA ALA A 203 6.45 -27.94 9.33
C ALA A 203 6.43 -29.47 9.52
N GLY A 204 5.64 -29.94 10.48
CA GLY A 204 5.33 -31.34 10.66
C GLY A 204 4.19 -31.81 9.75
N GLN A 205 3.73 -33.04 9.96
CA GLN A 205 2.57 -33.59 9.24
C GLN A 205 1.24 -32.96 9.70
N ASP A 206 1.25 -32.20 10.78
CA ASP A 206 0.14 -31.43 11.35
C ASP A 206 -0.01 -30.04 10.74
N LEU A 207 0.79 -29.70 9.70
CA LEU A 207 0.68 -28.43 8.99
C LEU A 207 -0.75 -28.20 8.51
N ASN A 208 -1.30 -27.06 8.87
CA ASN A 208 -2.65 -26.66 8.49
C ASN A 208 -2.65 -25.25 7.88
N ALA A 209 -3.69 -24.94 7.12
CA ALA A 209 -3.93 -23.59 6.60
C ALA A 209 -4.78 -22.79 7.59
N TYR A 210 -4.41 -21.54 7.81
CA TYR A 210 -5.15 -20.60 8.64
C TYR A 210 -5.67 -19.46 7.76
N ALA A 211 -6.94 -19.10 7.93
CA ALA A 211 -7.55 -18.00 7.17
C ALA A 211 -6.94 -16.64 7.52
N THR A 212 -6.46 -16.48 8.74
CA THR A 212 -5.79 -15.25 9.23
C THR A 212 -4.67 -15.65 10.18
N MET A 213 -3.48 -15.13 9.94
CA MET A 213 -2.33 -15.30 10.81
C MET A 213 -1.57 -13.97 10.91
N SER A 214 -1.13 -13.62 12.12
CA SER A 214 -0.30 -12.43 12.31
C SER A 214 1.08 -12.63 11.68
N LEU A 215 1.58 -11.60 11.02
CA LEU A 215 2.95 -11.58 10.48
C LEU A 215 4.01 -11.76 11.58
N GLU A 216 3.71 -11.36 12.81
CA GLU A 216 4.63 -11.44 13.97
C GLU A 216 4.70 -12.83 14.60
N ASN A 217 3.75 -13.71 14.28
CA ASN A 217 3.61 -15.06 14.84
C ASN A 217 3.96 -16.17 13.83
N GLY A 218 4.48 -15.81 12.68
CA GLY A 218 4.87 -16.73 11.60
C GLY A 218 6.27 -17.38 11.79
#